data_b3bd0031b73c85e3d735c2c424e33b70
#
_entry.id   b3bd0031b73c85e3d735c2c424e33b70
#
_cell.length_a   1.000
_cell.length_b   1.000
_cell.length_c   1.000
_cell.angle_alpha   90.00
_cell.angle_beta   90.00
_cell.angle_gamma   90.00
#
_symmetry.space_group_name_H-M   'P 1'
#
loop_
_entity.id
_entity.type
_entity.pdbx_description
1 polymer ?
#
loop_
_entity_poly.entity_id
_entity_poly.type
_entity_poly.pdbx_seq_one_letter_code
_entity_poly.pdbx_strand_id
1 'polypeptide(L)'
;MARPLRIQYPGAVYHVMNRGGSRQRIFLDKPDYEAFVNTVGEIYDRWRVELFAYCLMGNHYHACLRTPEGNLSRVMRHLDGLYTQRFNRMHRRDGALFRGRYKAIVVDKDAYLAQVVRYIHLNPLEAGMVEEPQAYEWSSHRFYLRPQQAPKWLRVEEVMGEFGSIAAFHEFVLEGNEEALEEFYKKGQQVPVLGGEQFRERLLEKPVRVEREHPRHERAAVRPTVEKVLTTLAEIYDVRVEDLLRGQRGKNNEGRKVGMYLVKELCDLKLQEIARRFGTGSYGAVGWACHGVTSRMESDAKFRDRVGAIRRSCQQKI
;
A
#
# COMPACT_ATOMS: atom_id res chain seq x y z
N MET A 1 -4.07 -18.17 5.51
CA MET A 1 -3.41 -17.06 6.24
C MET A 1 -3.80 -15.74 5.60
N ALA A 2 -4.27 -14.78 6.40
CA ALA A 2 -4.53 -13.42 5.92
C ALA A 2 -3.20 -12.77 5.49
N ARG A 3 -3.16 -12.17 4.29
CA ARG A 3 -1.97 -11.48 3.82
C ARG A 3 -1.82 -10.17 4.59
N PRO A 4 -0.59 -9.76 4.96
CA PRO A 4 -0.36 -8.52 5.67
C PRO A 4 -0.82 -7.32 4.83
N LEU A 5 -1.25 -6.27 5.53
CA LEU A 5 -1.58 -4.99 4.91
C LEU A 5 -0.35 -4.38 4.26
N ARG A 6 -0.60 -3.73 3.13
CA ARG A 6 0.44 -2.94 2.48
C ARG A 6 0.66 -1.64 3.23
N ILE A 7 1.93 -1.34 3.50
CA ILE A 7 2.33 -0.04 4.02
C ILE A 7 2.11 0.99 2.92
N GLN A 8 1.28 2.02 3.18
CA GLN A 8 1.01 3.10 2.24
C GLN A 8 1.06 4.44 2.99
N TYR A 9 1.82 5.38 2.45
CA TYR A 9 1.92 6.75 2.97
C TYR A 9 2.29 7.72 1.83
N PRO A 10 1.97 9.00 1.97
CA PRO A 10 2.33 10.01 0.99
C PRO A 10 3.84 10.08 0.74
N GLY A 11 4.23 10.09 -0.53
CA GLY A 11 5.63 10.13 -0.96
C GLY A 11 6.37 8.80 -0.88
N ALA A 12 5.71 7.70 -0.50
CA ALA A 12 6.34 6.39 -0.43
C ALA A 12 6.79 5.89 -1.81
N VAL A 13 7.99 5.31 -1.84
CA VAL A 13 8.55 4.65 -3.02
C VAL A 13 8.38 3.15 -2.88
N TYR A 14 8.02 2.52 -3.98
CA TYR A 14 7.76 1.08 -4.04
C TYR A 14 8.39 0.44 -5.26
N HIS A 15 8.97 -0.74 -5.08
CA HIS A 15 9.14 -1.67 -6.17
C HIS A 15 7.89 -2.55 -6.26
N VAL A 16 7.14 -2.41 -7.34
CA VAL A 16 5.93 -3.18 -7.61
C VAL A 16 6.16 -4.17 -8.75
N MET A 17 5.52 -5.33 -8.65
CA MET A 17 5.59 -6.36 -9.67
C MET A 17 4.30 -7.18 -9.70
N ASN A 18 3.91 -7.63 -10.89
CA ASN A 18 2.84 -8.61 -11.05
C ASN A 18 3.15 -9.58 -12.19
N ARG A 19 2.58 -10.76 -12.13
CA ARG A 19 2.85 -11.85 -13.07
C ARG A 19 1.55 -12.49 -13.54
N GLY A 20 1.55 -12.96 -14.77
CA GLY A 20 0.45 -13.72 -15.36
C GLY A 20 0.07 -14.98 -14.59
N GLY A 21 -1.21 -15.32 -14.60
CA GLY A 21 -1.72 -16.57 -14.04
C GLY A 21 -1.00 -17.75 -14.68
N SER A 22 -0.63 -18.77 -13.87
CA SER A 22 0.13 -19.93 -14.36
C SER A 22 1.37 -19.60 -15.21
N ARG A 23 2.00 -18.43 -14.94
CA ARG A 23 3.12 -17.87 -15.70
C ARG A 23 2.82 -17.57 -17.16
N GLN A 24 1.54 -17.46 -17.54
CA GLN A 24 1.16 -17.08 -18.90
C GLN A 24 1.74 -15.72 -19.29
N ARG A 25 1.95 -15.52 -20.58
CA ARG A 25 2.34 -14.22 -21.11
C ARG A 25 1.25 -13.20 -20.87
N ILE A 26 1.65 -12.00 -20.48
CA ILE A 26 0.80 -10.83 -20.30
C ILE A 26 1.09 -9.76 -21.36
N PHE A 27 2.13 -9.97 -22.17
CA PHE A 27 2.47 -9.22 -23.36
C PHE A 27 2.71 -10.23 -24.48
N LEU A 28 1.87 -10.29 -25.49
CA LEU A 28 1.97 -11.20 -26.62
C LEU A 28 2.69 -10.54 -27.79
N ASP A 29 2.37 -9.28 -28.04
CA ASP A 29 2.86 -8.49 -29.15
C ASP A 29 3.12 -7.01 -28.72
N LYS A 30 3.63 -6.22 -29.66
CA LYS A 30 3.96 -4.80 -29.44
C LYS A 30 2.77 -3.96 -28.95
N PRO A 31 1.55 -4.07 -29.49
CA PRO A 31 0.38 -3.38 -28.99
C PRO A 31 0.08 -3.59 -27.51
N ASP A 32 0.37 -4.76 -26.94
CA ASP A 32 0.18 -5.02 -25.52
C ASP A 32 1.11 -4.17 -24.65
N TYR A 33 2.39 -4.12 -25.02
CA TYR A 33 3.37 -3.29 -24.34
C TYR A 33 3.01 -1.80 -24.41
N GLU A 34 2.63 -1.33 -25.58
CA GLU A 34 2.18 0.04 -25.79
C GLU A 34 0.94 0.36 -24.96
N ALA A 35 -0.03 -0.55 -24.91
CA ALA A 35 -1.23 -0.40 -24.10
C ALA A 35 -0.90 -0.30 -22.60
N PHE A 36 0.08 -1.06 -22.13
CA PHE A 36 0.54 -0.96 -20.73
C PHE A 36 1.21 0.38 -20.45
N VAL A 37 2.14 0.80 -21.29
CA VAL A 37 2.84 2.11 -21.17
C VAL A 37 1.85 3.27 -21.21
N ASN A 38 0.86 3.21 -22.11
CA ASN A 38 -0.22 4.21 -22.17
C ASN A 38 -1.05 4.24 -20.88
N THR A 39 -1.34 3.05 -20.30
CA THR A 39 -2.04 2.96 -19.00
C THR A 39 -1.21 3.57 -17.87
N VAL A 40 0.12 3.46 -17.90
CA VAL A 40 1.01 4.15 -16.97
C VAL A 40 0.87 5.68 -17.11
N GLY A 41 0.82 6.20 -18.33
CA GLY A 41 0.56 7.62 -18.56
C GLY A 41 -0.78 8.09 -17.95
N GLU A 42 -1.84 7.30 -18.09
CA GLU A 42 -3.15 7.60 -17.52
C GLU A 42 -3.15 7.61 -15.99
N ILE A 43 -2.44 6.68 -15.33
CA ILE A 43 -2.33 6.70 -13.87
C ILE A 43 -1.52 7.90 -13.37
N TYR A 44 -0.52 8.37 -14.12
CA TYR A 44 0.18 9.61 -13.81
C TYR A 44 -0.76 10.81 -13.88
N ASP A 45 -1.51 10.96 -14.97
CA ASP A 45 -2.42 12.10 -15.15
C ASP A 45 -3.50 12.13 -14.06
N ARG A 46 -4.00 10.96 -13.66
CA ARG A 46 -5.09 10.83 -12.69
C ARG A 46 -4.64 10.84 -11.23
N TRP A 47 -3.51 10.23 -10.91
CA TRP A 47 -3.08 9.96 -9.53
C TRP A 47 -1.72 10.57 -9.19
N ARG A 48 -1.12 11.27 -10.14
CA ARG A 48 0.22 11.87 -10.01
C ARG A 48 1.31 10.86 -9.61
N VAL A 49 1.15 9.60 -10.01
CA VAL A 49 2.12 8.54 -9.73
C VAL A 49 3.34 8.73 -10.61
N GLU A 50 4.49 8.82 -10.02
CA GLU A 50 5.77 9.03 -10.70
C GLU A 50 6.53 7.71 -10.76
N LEU A 51 7.03 7.33 -11.91
CA LEU A 51 7.90 6.17 -12.06
C LEU A 51 9.37 6.60 -12.06
N PHE A 52 10.21 5.76 -11.47
CA PHE A 52 11.67 5.85 -11.58
C PHE A 52 12.19 4.84 -12.59
N ALA A 53 11.68 3.63 -12.58
CA ALA A 53 12.07 2.60 -13.55
C ALA A 53 10.91 1.66 -13.86
N TYR A 54 10.97 1.02 -15.03
CA TYR A 54 10.14 -0.12 -15.37
C TYR A 54 10.87 -1.09 -16.30
N CYS A 55 10.43 -2.35 -16.26
CA CYS A 55 10.78 -3.38 -17.22
C CYS A 55 9.57 -4.28 -17.43
N LEU A 56 9.13 -4.43 -18.69
CA LEU A 56 7.98 -5.23 -19.09
C LEU A 56 8.47 -6.54 -19.71
N MET A 57 8.52 -7.58 -18.89
CA MET A 57 8.91 -8.93 -19.30
C MET A 57 7.71 -9.69 -19.88
N GLY A 58 7.90 -10.62 -20.80
CA GLY A 58 6.79 -11.28 -21.51
C GLY A 58 5.63 -11.79 -20.63
N ASN A 59 5.91 -12.24 -19.39
CA ASN A 59 4.91 -12.80 -18.48
C ASN A 59 4.78 -12.08 -17.13
N HIS A 60 5.51 -10.99 -16.92
CA HIS A 60 5.45 -10.16 -15.70
C HIS A 60 6.02 -8.77 -16.00
N TYR A 61 5.84 -7.86 -15.04
CA TYR A 61 6.48 -6.56 -15.08
C TYR A 61 7.08 -6.19 -13.74
N HIS A 62 8.07 -5.32 -13.78
CA HIS A 62 8.66 -4.62 -12.65
C HIS A 62 8.50 -3.12 -12.85
N ALA A 63 8.16 -2.38 -11.79
CA ALA A 63 8.18 -0.93 -11.80
C ALA A 63 8.60 -0.38 -10.44
N CYS A 64 9.48 0.61 -10.44
CA CYS A 64 9.78 1.43 -9.27
C CYS A 64 8.98 2.71 -9.38
N LEU A 65 8.13 2.99 -8.40
CA LEU A 65 7.23 4.13 -8.44
C LEU A 65 7.05 4.82 -7.08
N ARG A 66 6.73 6.13 -7.13
CA ARG A 66 6.34 6.93 -5.97
C ARG A 66 4.85 7.27 -6.05
N THR A 67 4.18 7.18 -4.91
CA THR A 67 2.79 7.64 -4.76
C THR A 67 2.75 8.88 -3.88
N PRO A 68 2.66 10.10 -4.46
CA PRO A 68 2.62 11.35 -3.68
C PRO A 68 1.47 11.38 -2.66
N GLU A 69 0.34 10.75 -2.99
CA GLU A 69 -0.86 10.72 -2.14
C GLU A 69 -0.94 9.50 -1.21
N GLY A 70 -0.01 8.54 -1.30
CA GLY A 70 -0.05 7.31 -0.49
C GLY A 70 -1.18 6.36 -0.87
N ASN A 71 -1.58 6.32 -2.13
CA ASN A 71 -2.76 5.64 -2.67
C ASN A 71 -2.44 4.41 -3.53
N LEU A 72 -1.32 3.70 -3.24
CA LEU A 72 -0.80 2.59 -4.04
C LEU A 72 -1.87 1.55 -4.42
N SER A 73 -2.71 1.15 -3.47
CA SER A 73 -3.73 0.12 -3.73
C SER A 73 -4.74 0.55 -4.79
N ARG A 74 -5.12 1.84 -4.82
CA ARG A 74 -6.01 2.43 -5.82
C ARG A 74 -5.33 2.47 -7.19
N VAL A 75 -4.10 2.94 -7.21
CA VAL A 75 -3.26 3.04 -8.41
C VAL A 75 -3.09 1.67 -9.07
N MET A 76 -2.66 0.68 -8.31
CA MET A 76 -2.39 -0.65 -8.85
C MET A 76 -3.66 -1.40 -9.26
N ARG A 77 -4.79 -1.17 -8.56
CA ARG A 77 -6.09 -1.70 -9.01
C ARG A 77 -6.48 -1.09 -10.35
N HIS A 78 -6.20 0.19 -10.56
CA HIS A 78 -6.49 0.85 -11.84
C HIS A 78 -5.56 0.34 -12.94
N LEU A 79 -4.25 0.29 -12.71
CA LEU A 79 -3.26 -0.18 -13.67
C LEU A 79 -3.54 -1.63 -14.11
N ASP A 80 -3.55 -2.56 -13.16
CA ASP A 80 -3.73 -3.97 -13.45
C ASP A 80 -5.13 -4.28 -14.02
N GLY A 81 -6.17 -3.62 -13.49
CA GLY A 81 -7.55 -3.81 -13.91
C GLY A 81 -7.80 -3.28 -15.32
N LEU A 82 -7.37 -2.07 -15.62
CA LEU A 82 -7.58 -1.46 -16.94
C LEU A 82 -6.74 -2.17 -18.01
N TYR A 83 -5.49 -2.51 -17.67
CA TYR A 83 -4.66 -3.29 -18.59
C TYR A 83 -5.27 -4.67 -18.86
N THR A 84 -5.76 -5.38 -17.84
CA THR A 84 -6.48 -6.66 -18.04
C THR A 84 -7.66 -6.51 -18.98
N GLN A 85 -8.47 -5.46 -18.83
CA GLN A 85 -9.61 -5.21 -19.71
C GLN A 85 -9.18 -4.94 -21.16
N ARG A 86 -8.10 -4.17 -21.37
CA ARG A 86 -7.53 -3.88 -22.68
C ARG A 86 -7.00 -5.15 -23.33
N PHE A 87 -6.18 -5.90 -22.62
CA PHE A 87 -5.62 -7.17 -23.07
C PHE A 87 -6.71 -8.15 -23.46
N ASN A 88 -7.71 -8.37 -22.59
CA ASN A 88 -8.81 -9.27 -22.86
C ASN A 88 -9.62 -8.86 -24.10
N ARG A 89 -9.85 -7.55 -24.28
CA ARG A 89 -10.55 -7.03 -25.46
C ARG A 89 -9.76 -7.27 -26.75
N MET A 90 -8.44 -6.98 -26.74
CA MET A 90 -7.57 -7.17 -27.89
C MET A 90 -7.47 -8.65 -28.30
N HIS A 91 -7.39 -9.54 -27.33
CA HIS A 91 -7.16 -10.96 -27.58
C HIS A 91 -8.43 -11.82 -27.45
N ARG A 92 -9.62 -11.20 -27.38
CA ARG A 92 -10.93 -11.90 -27.26
C ARG A 92 -10.94 -12.93 -26.13
N ARG A 93 -10.41 -12.54 -24.99
CA ARG A 93 -10.30 -13.35 -23.77
C ARG A 93 -11.19 -12.77 -22.67
N ASP A 94 -11.41 -13.57 -21.65
CA ASP A 94 -12.10 -13.20 -20.42
C ASP A 94 -11.30 -13.65 -19.19
N GLY A 95 -11.77 -13.22 -18.01
CA GLY A 95 -11.20 -13.61 -16.72
C GLY A 95 -9.92 -12.87 -16.34
N ALA A 96 -9.24 -13.40 -15.31
CA ALA A 96 -8.08 -12.78 -14.72
C ALA A 96 -6.82 -12.99 -15.55
N LEU A 97 -6.12 -11.90 -15.89
CA LEU A 97 -4.82 -11.95 -16.55
C LEU A 97 -3.70 -12.27 -15.56
N PHE A 98 -3.73 -11.60 -14.41
CA PHE A 98 -2.70 -11.74 -13.37
C PHE A 98 -3.02 -12.86 -12.36
N ARG A 99 -1.99 -13.47 -11.79
CA ARG A 99 -2.11 -14.55 -10.77
C ARG A 99 -2.84 -14.10 -9.49
N GLY A 100 -3.07 -12.83 -9.32
CA GLY A 100 -3.69 -12.24 -8.14
C GLY A 100 -3.21 -10.82 -7.93
N ARG A 101 -3.17 -10.39 -6.67
CA ARG A 101 -2.70 -9.04 -6.34
C ARG A 101 -1.21 -8.88 -6.65
N TYR A 102 -0.82 -7.69 -7.11
CA TYR A 102 0.57 -7.29 -7.28
C TYR A 102 1.37 -7.48 -5.98
N LYS A 103 2.66 -7.69 -6.09
CA LYS A 103 3.61 -7.57 -4.98
C LYS A 103 4.11 -6.13 -4.91
N ALA A 104 4.37 -5.63 -3.70
CA ALA A 104 4.96 -4.32 -3.48
C ALA A 104 5.99 -4.42 -2.36
N ILE A 105 7.14 -3.83 -2.56
CA ILE A 105 8.22 -3.68 -1.59
C ILE A 105 8.38 -2.19 -1.37
N VAL A 106 8.27 -1.74 -0.12
CA VAL A 106 8.57 -0.34 0.24
C VAL A 106 10.07 -0.16 0.18
N VAL A 107 10.53 0.89 -0.51
CA VAL A 107 11.95 1.17 -0.72
C VAL A 107 12.35 2.40 0.07
N ASP A 108 13.43 2.28 0.84
CA ASP A 108 14.13 3.45 1.38
C ASP A 108 14.81 4.16 0.22
N LYS A 109 14.19 5.28 -0.21
CA LYS A 109 14.59 5.99 -1.41
C LYS A 109 16.05 6.42 -1.35
N ASP A 110 16.46 7.02 -0.24
CA ASP A 110 17.78 7.64 -0.12
C ASP A 110 18.92 6.60 -0.12
N ALA A 111 18.62 5.36 0.30
CA ALA A 111 19.61 4.30 0.39
C ALA A 111 19.58 3.31 -0.78
N TYR A 112 18.41 3.10 -1.41
CA TYR A 112 18.23 1.95 -2.32
C TYR A 112 17.59 2.30 -3.67
N LEU A 113 17.27 3.57 -3.97
CA LEU A 113 16.58 3.90 -5.23
C LEU A 113 17.41 3.49 -6.46
N ALA A 114 18.68 3.88 -6.50
CA ALA A 114 19.57 3.57 -7.63
C ALA A 114 19.74 2.07 -7.82
N GLN A 115 19.91 1.32 -6.72
CA GLN A 115 20.06 -0.15 -6.76
C GLN A 115 18.79 -0.84 -7.28
N VAL A 116 17.60 -0.37 -6.88
CA VAL A 116 16.33 -0.91 -7.39
C VAL A 116 16.13 -0.58 -8.87
N VAL A 117 16.53 0.62 -9.30
CA VAL A 117 16.51 1.01 -10.72
C VAL A 117 17.44 0.10 -11.52
N ARG A 118 18.68 -0.11 -11.06
CA ARG A 118 19.65 -1.06 -11.66
C ARG A 118 19.06 -2.46 -11.76
N TYR A 119 18.54 -3.00 -10.66
CA TYR A 119 17.91 -4.32 -10.62
C TYR A 119 16.80 -4.45 -11.69
N ILE A 120 15.94 -3.44 -11.82
CA ILE A 120 14.85 -3.45 -12.81
C ILE A 120 15.40 -3.41 -14.24
N HIS A 121 16.44 -2.63 -14.49
CA HIS A 121 17.06 -2.51 -15.80
C HIS A 121 17.83 -3.76 -16.24
N LEU A 122 18.37 -4.52 -15.29
CA LEU A 122 19.13 -5.76 -15.58
C LEU A 122 18.23 -6.98 -15.78
N ASN A 123 16.94 -6.93 -15.45
CA ASN A 123 16.05 -8.10 -15.59
C ASN A 123 16.08 -8.78 -16.97
N PRO A 124 16.09 -8.05 -18.11
CA PRO A 124 16.16 -8.68 -19.45
C PRO A 124 17.51 -9.37 -19.71
N LEU A 125 18.61 -8.78 -19.23
CA LEU A 125 19.95 -9.33 -19.34
C LEU A 125 20.06 -10.62 -18.51
N GLU A 126 19.63 -10.59 -17.24
CA GLU A 126 19.64 -11.75 -16.34
C GLU A 126 18.71 -12.88 -16.82
N ALA A 127 17.67 -12.54 -17.58
CA ALA A 127 16.80 -13.52 -18.22
C ALA A 127 17.34 -14.04 -19.57
N GLY A 128 18.52 -13.60 -20.01
CA GLY A 128 19.13 -14.00 -21.28
C GLY A 128 18.34 -13.55 -22.53
N MET A 129 17.54 -12.49 -22.41
CA MET A 129 16.72 -11.97 -23.52
C MET A 129 17.52 -11.03 -24.42
N VAL A 130 18.52 -10.38 -23.87
CA VAL A 130 19.43 -9.44 -24.55
C VAL A 130 20.83 -9.57 -23.99
N GLU A 131 21.85 -9.16 -24.74
CA GLU A 131 23.25 -9.13 -24.29
C GLU A 131 23.59 -7.82 -23.55
N GLU A 132 22.84 -6.76 -23.80
CA GLU A 132 23.04 -5.45 -23.19
C GLU A 132 21.68 -4.83 -22.77
N PRO A 133 21.57 -4.16 -21.60
CA PRO A 133 20.30 -3.63 -21.09
C PRO A 133 19.62 -2.65 -22.05
N GLN A 134 20.40 -1.85 -22.81
CA GLN A 134 19.86 -0.88 -23.77
C GLN A 134 19.20 -1.49 -25.00
N ALA A 135 19.50 -2.75 -25.30
CA ALA A 135 18.91 -3.47 -26.42
C ALA A 135 17.46 -3.87 -26.16
N TYR A 136 17.01 -3.85 -24.89
CA TYR A 136 15.64 -4.22 -24.56
C TYR A 136 14.68 -3.04 -24.67
N GLU A 137 13.83 -3.06 -25.70
CA GLU A 137 12.90 -1.95 -26.01
C GLU A 137 11.94 -1.62 -24.88
N TRP A 138 11.49 -2.63 -24.10
CA TRP A 138 10.44 -2.51 -23.10
C TRP A 138 10.97 -2.28 -21.68
N SER A 139 12.16 -1.68 -21.59
CA SER A 139 12.77 -1.19 -20.36
C SER A 139 12.91 0.33 -20.39
N SER A 140 12.79 0.95 -19.21
CA SER A 140 13.07 2.39 -19.05
C SER A 140 14.55 2.73 -19.19
N HIS A 141 15.47 1.76 -19.24
CA HIS A 141 16.92 1.99 -19.31
C HIS A 141 17.30 2.92 -20.48
N ARG A 142 16.68 2.77 -21.65
CA ARG A 142 16.92 3.62 -22.82
C ARG A 142 16.71 5.10 -22.56
N PHE A 143 15.80 5.47 -21.66
CA PHE A 143 15.53 6.86 -21.31
C PHE A 143 16.57 7.45 -20.36
N TYR A 144 17.30 6.60 -19.63
CA TYR A 144 18.46 7.00 -18.84
C TYR A 144 19.66 7.33 -19.72
N LEU A 145 19.78 6.70 -20.89
CA LEU A 145 20.78 7.01 -21.89
C LEU A 145 20.38 8.18 -22.79
N ARG A 146 19.09 8.52 -22.84
CA ARG A 146 18.52 9.61 -23.63
C ARG A 146 17.44 10.34 -22.82
N PRO A 147 17.79 11.08 -21.76
CA PRO A 147 16.82 11.68 -20.83
C PRO A 147 15.81 12.61 -21.51
N GLN A 148 16.21 13.28 -22.59
CA GLN A 148 15.34 14.18 -23.37
C GLN A 148 14.15 13.47 -24.05
N GLN A 149 14.19 12.14 -24.16
CA GLN A 149 13.10 11.33 -24.72
C GLN A 149 12.19 10.74 -23.65
N ALA A 150 12.50 10.95 -22.36
CA ALA A 150 11.75 10.39 -21.27
C ALA A 150 10.32 11.00 -21.21
N PRO A 151 9.29 10.18 -21.05
CA PRO A 151 7.94 10.69 -20.84
C PRO A 151 7.85 11.42 -19.49
N LYS A 152 6.96 12.40 -19.38
CA LYS A 152 6.79 13.28 -18.21
C LYS A 152 6.54 12.54 -16.86
N TRP A 153 6.06 11.32 -16.91
CA TRP A 153 5.79 10.49 -15.73
C TRP A 153 7.01 9.67 -15.26
N LEU A 154 8.10 9.63 -16.05
CA LEU A 154 9.34 8.94 -15.72
C LEU A 154 10.38 9.96 -15.19
N ARG A 155 10.74 9.82 -13.92
CA ARG A 155 11.62 10.74 -13.18
C ARG A 155 13.09 10.35 -13.31
N VAL A 156 13.61 10.42 -14.52
CA VAL A 156 15.01 10.07 -14.82
C VAL A 156 15.98 10.98 -14.10
N GLU A 157 15.70 12.29 -14.10
CA GLU A 157 16.59 13.31 -13.53
C GLU A 157 16.83 13.11 -12.03
N GLU A 158 15.83 12.62 -11.31
CA GLU A 158 15.92 12.42 -9.86
C GLU A 158 16.92 11.31 -9.49
N VAL A 159 17.01 10.25 -10.31
CA VAL A 159 18.00 9.19 -10.16
C VAL A 159 19.36 9.62 -10.71
N MET A 160 19.37 10.26 -11.88
CA MET A 160 20.59 10.74 -12.52
C MET A 160 21.34 11.79 -11.68
N GLY A 161 20.63 12.50 -10.79
CA GLY A 161 21.25 13.44 -9.86
C GLY A 161 22.27 12.83 -8.90
N GLU A 162 22.25 11.50 -8.71
CA GLU A 162 23.25 10.76 -7.93
C GLU A 162 24.51 10.44 -8.75
N PHE A 163 24.44 10.61 -10.09
CA PHE A 163 25.52 10.28 -11.02
C PHE A 163 25.96 11.52 -11.78
N GLY A 164 27.25 11.77 -11.85
CA GLY A 164 27.80 12.95 -12.52
C GLY A 164 27.63 12.95 -14.06
N SER A 165 27.30 11.80 -14.67
CA SER A 165 27.12 11.66 -16.12
C SER A 165 26.27 10.44 -16.48
N ILE A 166 25.78 10.42 -17.74
CA ILE A 166 25.10 9.24 -18.31
C ILE A 166 26.04 8.04 -18.35
N ALA A 167 27.32 8.25 -18.66
CA ALA A 167 28.31 7.16 -18.67
C ALA A 167 28.48 6.55 -17.29
N ALA A 168 28.62 7.36 -16.23
CA ALA A 168 28.74 6.85 -14.86
C ALA A 168 27.51 6.04 -14.42
N PHE A 169 26.30 6.48 -14.77
CA PHE A 169 25.08 5.69 -14.52
C PHE A 169 25.11 4.37 -15.30
N HIS A 170 25.52 4.39 -16.55
CA HIS A 170 25.56 3.18 -17.36
C HIS A 170 26.58 2.16 -16.83
N GLU A 171 27.77 2.61 -16.46
CA GLU A 171 28.77 1.78 -15.77
C GLU A 171 28.22 1.19 -14.49
N PHE A 172 27.60 1.99 -13.64
CA PHE A 172 26.91 1.52 -12.43
C PHE A 172 25.90 0.41 -12.71
N VAL A 173 25.12 0.51 -13.80
CA VAL A 173 24.19 -0.56 -14.19
C VAL A 173 24.95 -1.82 -14.61
N LEU A 174 26.03 -1.69 -15.37
CA LEU A 174 26.83 -2.84 -15.88
C LEU A 174 27.64 -3.54 -14.78
N GLU A 175 27.93 -2.91 -13.65
CA GLU A 175 28.56 -3.57 -12.49
C GLU A 175 27.74 -4.74 -11.93
N GLY A 176 26.47 -4.84 -12.29
CA GLY A 176 25.59 -5.90 -11.83
C GLY A 176 24.93 -5.62 -10.46
N ASN A 177 24.07 -6.52 -10.05
CA ASN A 177 23.37 -6.41 -8.77
C ASN A 177 24.27 -6.77 -7.59
N GLU A 178 24.07 -6.08 -6.47
CA GLU A 178 24.70 -6.45 -5.20
C GLU A 178 24.11 -7.75 -4.66
N GLU A 179 24.96 -8.65 -4.16
CA GLU A 179 24.56 -9.94 -3.61
C GLU A 179 23.49 -9.80 -2.52
N ALA A 180 23.61 -8.80 -1.66
CA ALA A 180 22.64 -8.51 -0.60
C ALA A 180 21.24 -8.20 -1.16
N LEU A 181 21.15 -7.49 -2.29
CA LEU A 181 19.88 -7.17 -2.94
C LEU A 181 19.28 -8.42 -3.61
N GLU A 182 20.09 -9.23 -4.27
CA GLU A 182 19.64 -10.50 -4.83
C GLU A 182 19.11 -11.46 -3.76
N GLU A 183 19.82 -11.59 -2.63
CA GLU A 183 19.36 -12.38 -1.50
C GLU A 183 18.03 -11.87 -0.94
N PHE A 184 17.88 -10.55 -0.85
CA PHE A 184 16.63 -9.95 -0.40
C PHE A 184 15.45 -10.39 -1.28
N TYR A 185 15.60 -10.37 -2.61
CA TYR A 185 14.56 -10.79 -3.54
C TYR A 185 14.31 -12.31 -3.52
N LYS A 186 15.36 -13.12 -3.30
CA LYS A 186 15.26 -14.59 -3.19
C LYS A 186 14.55 -15.04 -1.91
N LYS A 187 14.80 -14.38 -0.77
CA LYS A 187 14.30 -14.80 0.56
C LYS A 187 12.80 -14.59 0.81
N GLY A 188 12.09 -13.79 0.00
CA GLY A 188 10.64 -13.61 0.08
C GLY A 188 10.15 -13.20 1.47
N GLN A 189 10.40 -11.99 1.91
CA GLN A 189 10.15 -11.53 3.28
C GLN A 189 8.67 -11.38 3.63
N GLN A 190 8.31 -11.62 4.89
CA GLN A 190 6.94 -11.44 5.42
C GLN A 190 6.50 -9.97 5.42
N VAL A 191 7.44 -9.02 5.62
CA VAL A 191 7.20 -7.58 5.46
C VAL A 191 8.13 -7.08 4.37
N PRO A 192 7.62 -6.74 3.20
CA PRO A 192 8.44 -6.35 2.07
C PRO A 192 8.91 -4.89 2.21
N VAL A 193 9.97 -4.68 2.99
CA VAL A 193 10.62 -3.38 3.20
C VAL A 193 12.11 -3.52 2.88
N LEU A 194 12.56 -2.81 1.86
CA LEU A 194 13.97 -2.65 1.52
C LEU A 194 14.48 -1.35 2.15
N GLY A 195 15.21 -1.47 3.23
CA GLY A 195 15.70 -0.35 4.03
C GLY A 195 16.40 -0.81 5.29
N GLY A 196 17.21 0.08 5.88
CA GLY A 196 17.88 -0.13 7.15
C GLY A 196 16.91 -0.21 8.35
N GLU A 197 17.46 -0.49 9.54
CA GLU A 197 16.66 -0.64 10.77
C GLU A 197 15.88 0.62 11.11
N GLN A 198 16.52 1.78 11.08
CA GLN A 198 15.89 3.08 11.33
C GLN A 198 14.73 3.38 10.37
N PHE A 199 14.85 2.99 9.10
CA PHE A 199 13.77 3.15 8.13
C PHE A 199 12.59 2.25 8.48
N ARG A 200 12.85 1.00 8.88
CA ARG A 200 11.82 0.04 9.30
C ARG A 200 11.09 0.52 10.55
N GLU A 201 11.81 1.05 11.54
CA GLU A 201 11.22 1.63 12.74
C GLU A 201 10.31 2.82 12.40
N ARG A 202 10.78 3.77 11.60
CA ARG A 202 9.98 4.90 11.12
C ARG A 202 8.69 4.47 10.38
N LEU A 203 8.73 3.31 9.69
CA LEU A 203 7.53 2.79 9.02
C LEU A 203 6.53 2.17 10.00
N LEU A 204 7.01 1.59 11.11
CA LEU A 204 6.14 1.04 12.15
C LEU A 204 5.38 2.14 12.91
N GLU A 205 5.97 3.32 13.04
CA GLU A 205 5.36 4.48 13.68
C GLU A 205 4.31 5.17 12.80
N LYS A 206 4.40 5.01 11.47
CA LYS A 206 3.43 5.63 10.56
C LYS A 206 2.05 4.96 10.69
N PRO A 207 0.97 5.75 10.87
CA PRO A 207 -0.37 5.19 10.93
C PRO A 207 -0.70 4.51 9.59
N VAL A 208 -1.01 3.22 9.64
CA VAL A 208 -1.50 2.50 8.46
C VAL A 208 -2.87 3.06 8.11
N ARG A 209 -2.98 3.86 7.05
CA ARG A 209 -4.27 4.32 6.54
C ARG A 209 -5.02 3.14 5.95
N VAL A 210 -6.07 2.72 6.65
CA VAL A 210 -7.00 1.69 6.18
C VAL A 210 -8.14 2.39 5.45
N GLU A 211 -8.09 2.44 4.13
CA GLU A 211 -9.15 3.03 3.32
C GLU A 211 -10.31 2.05 3.11
N ARG A 212 -11.52 2.58 2.83
CA ARG A 212 -12.71 1.75 2.53
C ARG A 212 -12.52 0.82 1.33
N GLU A 213 -11.56 1.12 0.47
CA GLU A 213 -11.23 0.36 -0.73
C GLU A 213 -10.43 -0.92 -0.45
N HIS A 214 -9.85 -1.08 0.74
CA HIS A 214 -9.18 -2.32 1.12
C HIS A 214 -10.20 -3.45 1.31
N PRO A 215 -9.91 -4.68 0.88
CA PRO A 215 -10.77 -5.82 1.13
C PRO A 215 -11.08 -5.98 2.63
N ARG A 216 -12.30 -6.40 2.95
CA ARG A 216 -12.79 -6.47 4.33
C ARG A 216 -11.88 -7.28 5.27
N HIS A 217 -11.31 -8.39 4.78
CA HIS A 217 -10.38 -9.22 5.54
C HIS A 217 -9.02 -8.56 5.80
N GLU A 218 -8.55 -7.68 4.90
CA GLU A 218 -7.32 -6.90 5.11
C GLU A 218 -7.54 -5.79 6.14
N ARG A 219 -8.71 -5.15 6.11
CA ARG A 219 -9.11 -4.18 7.12
C ARG A 219 -9.22 -4.79 8.50
N ALA A 220 -9.73 -6.02 8.59
CA ALA A 220 -9.85 -6.74 9.85
C ALA A 220 -8.50 -7.10 10.49
N ALA A 221 -7.46 -7.35 9.67
CA ALA A 221 -6.12 -7.76 10.17
C ALA A 221 -5.33 -6.63 10.87
N VAL A 222 -5.72 -5.36 10.68
CA VAL A 222 -5.03 -4.18 11.24
C VAL A 222 -5.90 -3.43 12.24
N ARG A 223 -7.19 -3.72 12.26
CA ARG A 223 -8.08 -3.11 13.21
C ARG A 223 -7.92 -3.76 14.58
N PRO A 224 -7.95 -2.96 15.65
CA PRO A 224 -7.97 -3.53 16.98
C PRO A 224 -9.21 -4.43 17.13
N THR A 225 -9.06 -5.50 17.89
CA THR A 225 -10.21 -6.32 18.25
C THR A 225 -11.12 -5.55 19.20
N VAL A 226 -12.39 -5.95 19.29
CA VAL A 226 -13.33 -5.34 20.25
C VAL A 226 -12.80 -5.48 21.67
N GLU A 227 -12.23 -6.64 21.98
CA GLU A 227 -11.60 -6.96 23.25
C GLU A 227 -10.49 -5.95 23.60
N LYS A 228 -9.59 -5.67 22.64
CA LYS A 228 -8.52 -4.66 22.83
C LYS A 228 -9.07 -3.28 23.12
N VAL A 229 -10.10 -2.83 22.36
CA VAL A 229 -10.74 -1.53 22.59
C VAL A 229 -11.37 -1.48 23.97
N LEU A 230 -12.07 -2.53 24.39
CA LEU A 230 -12.73 -2.59 25.70
C LEU A 230 -11.72 -2.64 26.86
N THR A 231 -10.64 -3.43 26.72
CA THR A 231 -9.57 -3.49 27.75
C THR A 231 -8.88 -2.13 27.90
N THR A 232 -8.49 -1.50 26.79
CA THR A 232 -7.89 -0.16 26.82
C THR A 232 -8.81 0.89 27.48
N LEU A 233 -10.11 0.81 27.19
CA LEU A 233 -11.11 1.70 27.83
C LEU A 233 -11.26 1.41 29.32
N ALA A 234 -11.30 0.14 29.70
CA ALA A 234 -11.41 -0.30 31.10
C ALA A 234 -10.24 0.24 31.94
N GLU A 235 -9.01 0.16 31.39
CA GLU A 235 -7.81 0.71 32.02
C GLU A 235 -7.88 2.25 32.14
N ILE A 236 -8.29 2.96 31.10
CA ILE A 236 -8.30 4.44 31.11
C ILE A 236 -9.43 5.02 31.96
N TYR A 237 -10.57 4.35 32.04
CA TYR A 237 -11.70 4.78 32.85
C TYR A 237 -11.72 4.19 34.26
N ASP A 238 -10.72 3.37 34.60
CA ASP A 238 -10.59 2.63 35.86
C ASP A 238 -11.91 1.86 36.22
N VAL A 239 -12.37 1.07 35.29
CA VAL A 239 -13.59 0.26 35.42
C VAL A 239 -13.36 -1.15 34.87
N ARG A 240 -14.22 -2.10 35.22
CA ARG A 240 -14.17 -3.44 34.62
C ARG A 240 -14.82 -3.42 33.22
N VAL A 241 -14.37 -4.32 32.34
CA VAL A 241 -14.94 -4.46 30.99
C VAL A 241 -16.45 -4.73 31.03
N GLU A 242 -16.91 -5.51 32.02
CA GLU A 242 -18.33 -5.80 32.22
C GLU A 242 -19.15 -4.54 32.50
N ASP A 243 -18.59 -3.56 33.19
CA ASP A 243 -19.25 -2.29 33.51
C ASP A 243 -19.38 -1.38 32.26
N LEU A 244 -18.49 -1.54 31.29
CA LEU A 244 -18.61 -0.90 29.97
C LEU A 244 -19.70 -1.57 29.12
N LEU A 245 -19.88 -2.88 29.24
CA LEU A 245 -20.85 -3.64 28.46
C LEU A 245 -22.26 -3.56 29.03
N ARG A 246 -22.43 -3.40 30.34
CA ARG A 246 -23.74 -3.34 31.00
C ARG A 246 -24.27 -1.90 31.08
N GLY A 247 -25.48 -1.68 30.59
CA GLY A 247 -26.21 -0.41 30.78
C GLY A 247 -26.81 -0.36 32.18
N GLN A 248 -26.53 0.69 32.93
CA GLN A 248 -27.24 0.98 34.19
C GLN A 248 -28.26 2.09 33.96
N ARG A 249 -29.54 1.81 34.24
CA ARG A 249 -30.59 2.82 34.16
C ARG A 249 -30.25 4.03 35.07
N GLY A 250 -30.32 5.24 34.52
CA GLY A 250 -30.12 6.49 35.29
C GLY A 250 -28.66 6.92 35.44
N LYS A 251 -27.66 6.11 35.08
CA LYS A 251 -26.25 6.53 35.11
C LYS A 251 -25.71 6.84 33.71
N ASN A 252 -25.11 8.02 33.59
CA ASN A 252 -24.42 8.43 32.37
C ASN A 252 -23.06 7.70 32.30
N ASN A 253 -22.99 6.57 31.66
CA ASN A 253 -21.73 5.82 31.46
C ASN A 253 -21.00 6.36 30.22
N GLU A 254 -20.12 7.35 30.41
CA GLU A 254 -19.30 7.97 29.34
C GLU A 254 -18.43 6.93 28.65
N GLY A 255 -17.71 6.10 29.42
CA GLY A 255 -16.84 5.07 28.88
C GLY A 255 -17.57 4.09 27.95
N ARG A 256 -18.82 3.74 28.29
CA ARG A 256 -19.67 2.88 27.45
C ARG A 256 -20.02 3.56 26.12
N LYS A 257 -20.39 4.86 26.12
CA LYS A 257 -20.72 5.62 24.90
C LYS A 257 -19.50 5.77 24.02
N VAL A 258 -18.36 6.12 24.60
CA VAL A 258 -17.06 6.19 23.90
C VAL A 258 -16.67 4.80 23.38
N GLY A 259 -16.92 3.73 24.12
CA GLY A 259 -16.73 2.35 23.70
C GLY A 259 -17.52 1.98 22.45
N MET A 260 -18.82 2.27 22.41
CA MET A 260 -19.65 2.05 21.23
C MET A 260 -19.15 2.86 20.02
N TYR A 261 -18.76 4.11 20.23
CA TYR A 261 -18.20 4.98 19.21
C TYR A 261 -16.88 4.43 18.66
N LEU A 262 -15.92 4.09 19.52
CA LEU A 262 -14.61 3.58 19.10
C LEU A 262 -14.71 2.20 18.43
N VAL A 263 -15.54 1.30 18.93
CA VAL A 263 -15.80 -0.01 18.31
C VAL A 263 -16.40 0.16 16.92
N LYS A 264 -17.33 1.10 16.72
CA LYS A 264 -17.87 1.42 15.40
C LYS A 264 -16.79 1.95 14.45
N GLU A 265 -15.95 2.87 14.92
CA GLU A 265 -14.92 3.52 14.09
C GLU A 265 -13.73 2.59 13.79
N LEU A 266 -13.35 1.74 14.75
CA LEU A 266 -12.11 0.98 14.68
C LEU A 266 -12.30 -0.50 14.31
N CYS A 267 -13.43 -1.14 14.62
CA CYS A 267 -13.56 -2.60 14.55
C CYS A 267 -14.35 -3.14 13.35
N ASP A 268 -14.83 -2.30 12.41
CA ASP A 268 -15.61 -2.70 11.21
C ASP A 268 -16.85 -3.59 11.49
N LEU A 269 -17.50 -3.36 12.60
CA LEU A 269 -18.71 -4.05 12.98
C LEU A 269 -19.98 -3.30 12.52
N LYS A 270 -21.03 -4.04 12.19
CA LYS A 270 -22.35 -3.49 11.95
C LYS A 270 -22.97 -3.00 13.26
N LEU A 271 -23.81 -1.96 13.22
CA LEU A 271 -24.47 -1.43 14.42
C LEU A 271 -25.25 -2.49 15.20
N GLN A 272 -25.82 -3.49 14.51
CA GLN A 272 -26.51 -4.61 15.16
C GLN A 272 -25.55 -5.51 15.94
N GLU A 273 -24.33 -5.75 15.44
CA GLU A 273 -23.31 -6.54 16.12
C GLU A 273 -22.79 -5.82 17.36
N ILE A 274 -22.60 -4.50 17.25
CA ILE A 274 -22.23 -3.64 18.38
C ILE A 274 -23.35 -3.65 19.43
N ALA A 275 -24.62 -3.51 19.01
CA ALA A 275 -25.76 -3.55 19.90
C ALA A 275 -25.82 -4.85 20.72
N ARG A 276 -25.61 -6.00 20.07
CA ARG A 276 -25.55 -7.30 20.75
C ARG A 276 -24.42 -7.36 21.78
N ARG A 277 -23.20 -6.94 21.40
CA ARG A 277 -22.03 -6.96 22.29
C ARG A 277 -22.20 -6.06 23.51
N PHE A 278 -22.78 -4.89 23.33
CA PHE A 278 -23.06 -3.98 24.43
C PHE A 278 -24.39 -4.22 25.13
N GLY A 279 -25.14 -5.29 24.80
CA GLY A 279 -26.41 -5.59 25.44
C GLY A 279 -27.44 -4.46 25.31
N THR A 280 -27.47 -3.73 24.17
CA THR A 280 -28.49 -2.71 23.91
C THR A 280 -29.67 -3.32 23.17
N GLY A 281 -30.88 -2.87 23.48
CA GLY A 281 -32.11 -3.39 22.87
C GLY A 281 -32.29 -3.07 21.40
N SER A 282 -31.50 -2.12 20.84
CA SER A 282 -31.61 -1.72 19.44
C SER A 282 -30.32 -1.13 18.91
N TYR A 283 -30.10 -1.26 17.58
CA TYR A 283 -29.00 -0.58 16.87
C TYR A 283 -29.15 0.96 16.90
N GLY A 284 -30.37 1.48 17.05
CA GLY A 284 -30.63 2.90 17.19
C GLY A 284 -30.00 3.49 18.45
N ALA A 285 -29.93 2.73 19.54
CA ALA A 285 -29.24 3.15 20.77
C ALA A 285 -27.74 3.33 20.56
N VAL A 286 -27.12 2.49 19.74
CA VAL A 286 -25.70 2.63 19.35
C VAL A 286 -25.49 3.88 18.49
N GLY A 287 -26.39 4.10 17.51
CA GLY A 287 -26.37 5.30 16.66
C GLY A 287 -26.46 6.58 17.47
N TRP A 288 -27.40 6.63 18.42
CA TRP A 288 -27.60 7.79 19.32
C TRP A 288 -26.38 8.02 20.23
N ALA A 289 -25.81 6.98 20.81
CA ALA A 289 -24.60 7.07 21.61
C ALA A 289 -23.41 7.62 20.80
N CYS A 290 -23.20 7.11 19.56
CA CYS A 290 -22.16 7.61 18.66
C CYS A 290 -22.37 9.07 18.29
N HIS A 291 -23.61 9.48 17.97
CA HIS A 291 -23.94 10.89 17.67
C HIS A 291 -23.64 11.78 18.86
N GLY A 292 -24.01 11.37 20.06
CA GLY A 292 -23.73 12.15 21.29
C GLY A 292 -22.23 12.32 21.55
N VAL A 293 -21.40 11.29 21.27
CA VAL A 293 -19.93 11.40 21.36
C VAL A 293 -19.40 12.38 20.32
N THR A 294 -19.85 12.28 19.07
CA THR A 294 -19.41 13.18 17.97
C THR A 294 -19.77 14.63 18.26
N SER A 295 -21.04 14.91 18.63
CA SER A 295 -21.50 16.25 18.95
C SER A 295 -20.73 16.87 20.13
N ARG A 296 -20.44 16.07 21.15
CA ARG A 296 -19.63 16.54 22.27
C ARG A 296 -18.16 16.81 21.89
N MET A 297 -17.56 16.02 20.99
CA MET A 297 -16.22 16.31 20.49
C MET A 297 -16.13 17.61 19.68
N GLU A 298 -17.23 18.04 19.07
CA GLU A 298 -17.31 19.33 18.37
C GLU A 298 -17.32 20.52 19.34
N SER A 299 -17.99 20.39 20.47
CA SER A 299 -18.19 21.45 21.45
C SER A 299 -17.17 21.46 22.62
N ASP A 300 -16.51 20.33 22.90
CA ASP A 300 -15.59 20.14 24.04
C ASP A 300 -14.20 19.66 23.54
N ALA A 301 -13.25 20.61 23.44
CA ALA A 301 -11.89 20.32 22.98
C ALA A 301 -11.16 19.33 23.89
N LYS A 302 -11.33 19.42 25.22
CA LYS A 302 -10.71 18.50 26.18
C LYS A 302 -11.23 17.08 26.02
N PHE A 303 -12.54 16.93 25.79
CA PHE A 303 -13.15 15.63 25.53
C PHE A 303 -12.68 15.06 24.19
N ARG A 304 -12.59 15.86 23.13
CA ARG A 304 -12.06 15.47 21.82
C ARG A 304 -10.63 14.95 21.94
N ASP A 305 -9.75 15.68 22.64
CA ASP A 305 -8.36 15.32 22.81
C ASP A 305 -8.20 14.01 23.61
N ARG A 306 -9.04 13.81 24.64
CA ARG A 306 -9.11 12.56 25.41
C ARG A 306 -9.56 11.39 24.55
N VAL A 307 -10.64 11.50 23.79
CA VAL A 307 -11.12 10.45 22.87
C VAL A 307 -10.05 10.16 21.80
N GLY A 308 -9.35 11.19 21.31
CA GLY A 308 -8.24 11.07 20.38
C GLY A 308 -7.06 10.28 20.96
N ALA A 309 -6.70 10.52 22.23
CA ALA A 309 -5.66 9.79 22.95
C ALA A 309 -6.05 8.30 23.13
N ILE A 310 -7.28 8.04 23.56
CA ILE A 310 -7.81 6.66 23.69
C ILE A 310 -7.77 5.94 22.35
N ARG A 311 -8.18 6.60 21.27
CA ARG A 311 -8.14 6.04 19.91
C ARG A 311 -6.71 5.62 19.53
N ARG A 312 -5.70 6.46 19.79
CA ARG A 312 -4.30 6.14 19.52
C ARG A 312 -3.84 4.92 20.33
N SER A 313 -4.14 4.86 21.63
CA SER A 313 -3.81 3.71 22.50
C SER A 313 -4.44 2.41 22.01
N CYS A 314 -5.69 2.43 21.51
CA CYS A 314 -6.33 1.26 20.93
C CYS A 314 -5.65 0.79 19.62
N GLN A 315 -4.96 1.67 18.90
CA GLN A 315 -4.31 1.37 17.61
C GLN A 315 -2.83 0.99 17.75
N GLN A 316 -2.20 1.24 18.90
CA GLN A 316 -0.85 0.79 19.17
C GLN A 316 -0.80 -0.75 19.26
N LYS A 317 0.11 -1.35 18.49
CA LYS A 317 0.43 -2.77 18.60
C LYS A 317 1.23 -3.01 19.87
N ILE A 318 0.86 -4.08 20.59
CA ILE A 318 1.74 -4.68 21.58
C ILE A 318 2.90 -5.35 20.85
#